data_4e575dc8f110a6485718ce28af1fe4cf
#
_entry.id   4e575dc8f110a6485718ce28af1fe4cf
#
_cell.length_a   1.000
_cell.length_b   1.000
_cell.length_c   1.000
_cell.angle_alpha   90.00
_cell.angle_beta   90.00
_cell.angle_gamma   90.00
#
_symmetry.space_group_name_H-M   'P 1'
#
loop_
_entity.id
_entity.type
_entity.pdbx_description
1 polymer ?
#
loop_
_entity_poly.entity_id
_entity_poly.type
_entity_poly.pdbx_seq_one_letter_code
_entity_poly.pdbx_strand_id
1 'polypeptide(L)'
;MFWQFCVQFLGYIIVCLIDEAHRFISVKYPQVTEFIEKLCRRTRKYFAGLWFATQSILDFIPDGNLAAAGSIKVIFSLVQYKMILKQSPESIEILHQAFPRFSYAELRESTAFEPGQMLLSLDSDRDKLHCRRIVGARQLLYMGNAQDRIEIIHNCFSHYYNEHTKQEYGLMLRKMDADYFRKCFLAETYSYLKIEQHISQYIDTVIIQMVDNIIKELLQAAGTEAAR
;
A
#
# COMPACT_ATOMS: atom_id res chain seq x y z
N MET A 1 -9.17 15.71 23.09
CA MET A 1 -9.73 14.50 22.44
C MET A 1 -8.70 13.38 22.29
N PHE A 2 -7.58 13.51 21.54
CA PHE A 2 -6.57 12.44 21.39
C PHE A 2 -6.00 11.94 22.72
N TRP A 3 -5.64 12.82 23.64
CA TRP A 3 -5.11 12.45 24.95
C TRP A 3 -6.14 11.78 25.85
N GLN A 4 -7.40 12.19 25.79
CA GLN A 4 -8.49 11.51 26.50
C GLN A 4 -8.69 10.09 25.96
N PHE A 5 -8.57 9.91 24.65
CA PHE A 5 -8.58 8.60 24.02
C PHE A 5 -7.42 7.72 24.54
N CYS A 6 -6.19 8.23 24.53
CA CYS A 6 -5.03 7.51 25.04
C CYS A 6 -5.15 7.13 26.53
N VAL A 7 -5.75 7.98 27.35
CA VAL A 7 -5.98 7.72 28.78
C VAL A 7 -7.01 6.61 28.98
N GLN A 8 -8.04 6.50 28.15
CA GLN A 8 -9.03 5.43 28.22
C GLN A 8 -8.45 4.04 27.90
N PHE A 9 -7.34 4.01 27.15
CA PHE A 9 -6.65 2.77 26.75
C PHE A 9 -5.32 2.58 27.50
N LEU A 10 -5.23 3.02 28.75
CA LEU A 10 -4.08 2.76 29.61
C LEU A 10 -3.82 1.24 29.70
N GLY A 11 -2.63 0.84 29.28
CA GLY A 11 -2.22 -0.57 29.18
C GLY A 11 -2.17 -1.13 27.76
N TYR A 12 -2.62 -0.38 26.76
CA TYR A 12 -2.49 -0.75 25.35
C TYR A 12 -1.43 0.09 24.65
N ILE A 13 -0.72 -0.51 23.70
CA ILE A 13 0.16 0.23 22.79
C ILE A 13 -0.73 0.79 21.66
N ILE A 14 -0.79 2.10 21.54
CA ILE A 14 -1.57 2.79 20.52
C ILE A 14 -0.63 3.20 19.38
N VAL A 15 -0.93 2.79 18.16
CA VAL A 15 -0.23 3.26 16.96
C VAL A 15 -1.20 4.06 16.10
N CYS A 16 -0.84 5.30 15.81
CA CYS A 16 -1.60 6.16 14.90
C CYS A 16 -0.80 6.31 13.61
N LEU A 17 -1.34 5.81 12.51
CA LEU A 17 -0.79 5.99 11.16
C LEU A 17 -1.51 7.14 10.48
N ILE A 18 -0.76 8.13 10.03
CA ILE A 18 -1.25 9.28 9.26
C ILE A 18 -0.69 9.16 7.84
N ASP A 19 -1.53 8.69 6.95
CA ASP A 19 -1.23 8.67 5.52
C ASP A 19 -1.48 10.05 4.91
N GLU A 20 -0.77 10.37 3.81
CA GLU A 20 -0.79 11.69 3.18
C GLU A 20 -0.54 12.81 4.22
N ALA A 21 0.46 12.62 5.08
CA ALA A 21 0.72 13.46 6.24
C ALA A 21 0.93 14.95 5.88
N HIS A 22 1.37 15.26 4.65
CA HIS A 22 1.52 16.62 4.15
C HIS A 22 0.21 17.42 4.13
N ARG A 23 -0.96 16.76 4.14
CA ARG A 23 -2.26 17.43 4.22
C ARG A 23 -2.50 18.05 5.59
N PHE A 24 -1.84 17.56 6.62
CA PHE A 24 -1.97 18.01 8.00
C PHE A 24 -0.73 18.77 8.48
N ILE A 25 0.44 18.34 8.04
CA ILE A 25 1.74 18.93 8.37
C ILE A 25 2.15 19.82 7.21
N SER A 26 1.87 21.10 7.31
CA SER A 26 2.13 22.06 6.24
C SER A 26 2.33 23.47 6.79
N VAL A 27 3.15 24.26 6.11
CA VAL A 27 3.27 25.72 6.38
C VAL A 27 1.95 26.46 6.19
N LYS A 28 1.02 25.92 5.40
CA LYS A 28 -0.31 26.47 5.21
C LYS A 28 -1.21 26.35 6.44
N TYR A 29 -0.97 25.37 7.30
CA TYR A 29 -1.78 25.09 8.48
C TYR A 29 -0.91 25.05 9.74
N PRO A 30 -0.31 26.19 10.15
CA PRO A 30 0.67 26.22 11.22
C PRO A 30 0.12 25.73 12.57
N GLN A 31 -1.15 25.98 12.87
CA GLN A 31 -1.79 25.54 14.12
C GLN A 31 -1.91 24.00 14.19
N VAL A 32 -2.26 23.35 13.06
CA VAL A 32 -2.34 21.89 12.99
C VAL A 32 -0.95 21.28 13.08
N THR A 33 0.02 21.85 12.38
CA THR A 33 1.42 21.42 12.42
C THR A 33 2.01 21.52 13.82
N GLU A 34 1.76 22.63 14.53
CA GLU A 34 2.18 22.83 15.93
C GLU A 34 1.49 21.82 16.87
N PHE A 35 0.22 21.53 16.63
CA PHE A 35 -0.49 20.51 17.39
C PHE A 35 0.15 19.14 17.21
N ILE A 36 0.48 18.75 15.96
CA ILE A 36 1.16 17.48 15.66
C ILE A 36 2.56 17.44 16.28
N GLU A 37 3.30 18.53 16.23
CA GLU A 37 4.59 18.65 16.93
C GLU A 37 4.45 18.37 18.44
N LYS A 38 3.45 18.97 19.08
CA LYS A 38 3.15 18.71 20.50
C LYS A 38 2.77 17.24 20.75
N LEU A 39 2.04 16.63 19.82
CA LEU A 39 1.74 15.19 19.88
C LEU A 39 3.03 14.36 19.81
N CYS A 40 3.90 14.60 18.86
CA CYS A 40 5.18 13.88 18.71
C CYS A 40 6.01 13.92 20.01
N ARG A 41 6.06 15.05 20.69
CA ARG A 41 6.79 15.19 21.96
C ARG A 41 6.18 14.44 23.12
N ARG A 42 4.90 14.12 23.09
CA ARG A 42 4.14 13.56 24.21
C ARG A 42 3.78 12.07 24.06
N THR A 43 3.75 11.55 22.85
CA THR A 43 3.32 10.17 22.56
C THR A 43 4.04 9.12 23.41
N ARG A 44 5.36 9.30 23.61
CA ARG A 44 6.15 8.39 24.44
C ARG A 44 5.62 8.21 25.87
N LYS A 45 5.03 9.25 26.47
CA LYS A 45 4.47 9.19 27.83
C LYS A 45 3.19 8.36 27.90
N TYR A 46 2.54 8.13 26.78
CA TYR A 46 1.25 7.43 26.69
C TYR A 46 1.36 6.11 25.95
N PHE A 47 2.57 5.56 25.80
CA PHE A 47 2.82 4.32 25.05
C PHE A 47 2.22 4.36 23.64
N ALA A 48 2.26 5.52 23.02
CA ALA A 48 1.72 5.74 21.69
C ALA A 48 2.85 5.97 20.68
N GLY A 49 2.67 5.46 19.46
CA GLY A 49 3.51 5.69 18.30
C GLY A 49 2.76 6.51 17.25
N LEU A 50 3.46 7.43 16.58
CA LEU A 50 2.96 8.15 15.42
C LEU A 50 3.79 7.75 14.20
N TRP A 51 3.09 7.37 13.14
CA TRP A 51 3.67 7.06 11.85
C TRP A 51 3.14 8.03 10.81
N PHE A 52 4.03 8.61 10.05
CA PHE A 52 3.71 9.54 8.96
C PHE A 52 4.14 8.93 7.65
N ALA A 53 3.24 8.92 6.68
CA ALA A 53 3.54 8.52 5.32
C ALA A 53 3.23 9.68 4.37
N THR A 54 4.05 9.84 3.34
CA THR A 54 3.86 10.79 2.26
C THR A 54 4.52 10.28 0.99
N GLN A 55 4.08 10.75 -0.15
CA GLN A 55 4.66 10.38 -1.44
C GLN A 55 5.95 11.16 -1.72
N SER A 56 6.03 12.42 -1.31
CA SER A 56 7.19 13.27 -1.52
C SER A 56 7.45 14.19 -0.32
N ILE A 57 8.72 14.44 -0.04
CA ILE A 57 9.10 15.46 0.96
C ILE A 57 8.75 16.89 0.48
N LEU A 58 8.70 17.10 -0.83
CA LEU A 58 8.33 18.39 -1.43
C LEU A 58 6.91 18.80 -1.06
N ASP A 59 6.03 17.84 -0.78
CA ASP A 59 4.65 18.11 -0.39
C ASP A 59 4.56 18.83 0.97
N PHE A 60 5.53 18.60 1.86
CA PHE A 60 5.62 19.32 3.13
C PHE A 60 6.16 20.74 2.96
N ILE A 61 7.03 20.95 1.99
CA ILE A 61 7.80 22.18 1.80
C ILE A 61 7.77 22.57 0.30
N PRO A 62 6.62 23.01 -0.22
CA PRO A 62 6.47 23.28 -1.65
C PRO A 62 7.48 24.32 -2.20
N ASP A 63 7.89 25.28 -1.36
CA ASP A 63 8.84 26.33 -1.76
C ASP A 63 10.30 25.92 -1.59
N GLY A 64 10.57 24.67 -1.16
CA GLY A 64 11.93 24.15 -0.92
C GLY A 64 12.66 24.81 0.24
N ASN A 65 12.04 25.73 0.96
CA ASN A 65 12.66 26.48 2.05
C ASN A 65 12.39 25.84 3.43
N LEU A 66 13.18 24.81 3.76
CA LEU A 66 13.10 24.15 5.06
C LEU A 66 13.40 25.08 6.24
N ALA A 67 14.17 26.14 6.05
CA ALA A 67 14.50 27.08 7.12
C ALA A 67 13.26 27.86 7.59
N ALA A 68 12.30 28.14 6.71
CA ALA A 68 11.03 28.78 7.03
C ALA A 68 10.01 27.83 7.66
N ALA A 69 10.25 26.53 7.63
CA ALA A 69 9.31 25.47 8.03
C ALA A 69 9.54 25.02 9.50
N GLY A 70 9.61 25.96 10.46
CA GLY A 70 10.02 25.74 11.86
C GLY A 70 9.49 24.44 12.51
N SER A 71 8.17 24.30 12.69
CA SER A 71 7.58 23.11 13.34
C SER A 71 7.74 21.82 12.51
N ILE A 72 7.77 21.92 11.19
CA ILE A 72 8.01 20.76 10.29
C ILE A 72 9.42 20.21 10.53
N LYS A 73 10.42 21.06 10.58
CA LYS A 73 11.79 20.67 10.88
C LYS A 73 11.91 19.98 12.24
N VAL A 74 11.18 20.49 13.22
CA VAL A 74 11.13 19.88 14.56
C VAL A 74 10.49 18.48 14.48
N ILE A 75 9.37 18.33 13.79
CA ILE A 75 8.73 17.02 13.60
C ILE A 75 9.73 16.04 12.96
N PHE A 76 10.41 16.42 11.88
CA PHE A 76 11.42 15.59 11.22
C PHE A 76 12.57 15.18 12.14
N SER A 77 12.97 16.06 13.07
CA SER A 77 13.99 15.75 14.05
C SER A 77 13.54 14.80 15.16
N LEU A 78 12.23 14.80 15.48
CA LEU A 78 11.64 13.95 16.51
C LEU A 78 11.35 12.52 16.01
N VAL A 79 11.23 12.32 14.69
CA VAL A 79 11.01 11.01 14.11
C VAL A 79 12.30 10.19 14.21
N GLN A 80 12.25 9.08 14.95
CA GLN A 80 13.40 8.19 15.18
C GLN A 80 13.66 7.27 13.99
N TYR A 81 12.59 6.70 13.42
CA TYR A 81 12.67 5.76 12.30
C TYR A 81 12.32 6.48 11.00
N LYS A 82 13.21 6.42 10.02
CA LYS A 82 13.01 7.04 8.71
C LYS A 82 13.18 5.99 7.63
N MET A 83 12.13 5.81 6.84
CA MET A 83 12.11 4.90 5.71
C MET A 83 12.02 5.73 4.43
N ILE A 84 13.08 5.75 3.64
CA ILE A 84 13.14 6.47 2.37
C ILE A 84 13.07 5.44 1.25
N LEU A 85 11.96 5.44 0.55
CA LEU A 85 11.72 4.62 -0.64
C LEU A 85 12.28 5.34 -1.88
N LYS A 86 11.94 4.88 -3.08
CA LYS A 86 12.32 5.53 -4.34
C LYS A 86 11.93 7.01 -4.33
N GLN A 87 12.87 7.87 -4.67
CA GLN A 87 12.67 9.32 -4.69
C GLN A 87 12.92 9.89 -6.08
N SER A 88 12.33 11.08 -6.31
CA SER A 88 12.67 11.86 -7.49
C SER A 88 14.00 12.59 -7.31
N PRO A 89 14.79 12.82 -8.38
CA PRO A 89 16.06 13.55 -8.28
C PRO A 89 15.92 14.95 -7.66
N GLU A 90 14.77 15.59 -7.86
CA GLU A 90 14.47 16.95 -7.37
C GLU A 90 14.32 17.01 -5.84
N SER A 91 13.93 15.91 -5.21
CA SER A 91 13.73 15.84 -3.75
C SER A 91 15.02 15.63 -2.96
N ILE A 92 16.13 15.25 -3.62
CA ILE A 92 17.37 14.85 -2.94
C ILE A 92 17.97 15.98 -2.11
N GLU A 93 18.00 17.19 -2.64
CA GLU A 93 18.55 18.35 -1.93
C GLU A 93 17.77 18.63 -0.63
N ILE A 94 16.44 18.62 -0.70
CA ILE A 94 15.58 18.86 0.45
C ILE A 94 15.64 17.71 1.44
N LEU A 95 15.72 16.46 0.96
CA LEU A 95 15.93 15.29 1.82
C LEU A 95 17.25 15.40 2.59
N HIS A 96 18.32 15.83 1.95
CA HIS A 96 19.60 16.00 2.61
C HIS A 96 19.57 17.12 3.66
N GLN A 97 18.89 18.23 3.37
CA GLN A 97 18.67 19.29 4.35
C GLN A 97 17.78 18.84 5.53
N ALA A 98 16.75 18.07 5.26
CA ALA A 98 15.84 17.55 6.29
C ALA A 98 16.46 16.45 7.14
N PHE A 99 17.28 15.61 6.52
CA PHE A 99 17.90 14.43 7.14
C PHE A 99 19.41 14.39 6.87
N PRO A 100 20.19 15.31 7.45
CA PRO A 100 21.63 15.46 7.16
C PRO A 100 22.49 14.26 7.56
N ARG A 101 21.92 13.29 8.25
CA ARG A 101 22.59 12.03 8.58
C ARG A 101 22.78 11.13 7.37
N PHE A 102 21.90 11.20 6.37
CA PHE A 102 22.12 10.51 5.11
C PHE A 102 23.10 11.30 4.26
N SER A 103 24.10 10.61 3.72
CA SER A 103 25.01 11.22 2.75
C SER A 103 24.27 11.52 1.45
N TYR A 104 24.78 12.50 0.71
CA TYR A 104 24.22 12.84 -0.60
C TYR A 104 24.26 11.65 -1.57
N ALA A 105 25.30 10.81 -1.47
CA ALA A 105 25.44 9.60 -2.28
C ALA A 105 24.34 8.57 -1.98
N GLU A 106 24.07 8.29 -0.70
CA GLU A 106 22.98 7.37 -0.28
C GLU A 106 21.62 7.85 -0.77
N LEU A 107 21.32 9.14 -0.58
CA LEU A 107 20.05 9.71 -1.04
C LEU A 107 19.93 9.65 -2.58
N ARG A 108 21.02 9.91 -3.29
CA ARG A 108 21.05 9.84 -4.75
C ARG A 108 20.81 8.41 -5.26
N GLU A 109 21.30 7.41 -4.53
CA GLU A 109 21.04 6.00 -4.82
C GLU A 109 19.55 5.67 -4.76
N SER A 110 18.79 6.33 -3.89
CA SER A 110 17.34 6.11 -3.76
C SER A 110 16.54 6.44 -5.03
N THR A 111 17.09 7.22 -5.95
CA THR A 111 16.43 7.51 -7.23
C THR A 111 16.36 6.30 -8.16
N ALA A 112 17.28 5.35 -7.99
CA ALA A 112 17.36 4.11 -8.77
C ALA A 112 16.71 2.90 -8.05
N PHE A 113 16.09 3.09 -6.89
CA PHE A 113 15.49 1.99 -6.14
C PHE A 113 14.38 1.30 -6.91
N GLU A 114 14.39 -0.01 -6.83
CA GLU A 114 13.29 -0.86 -7.27
C GLU A 114 12.26 -1.08 -6.17
N PRO A 115 11.06 -1.57 -6.48
CA PRO A 115 10.07 -1.94 -5.47
C PRO A 115 10.66 -2.91 -4.44
N GLY A 116 10.52 -2.55 -3.15
CA GLY A 116 11.07 -3.33 -2.03
C GLY A 116 12.43 -2.85 -1.53
N GLN A 117 13.07 -1.90 -2.21
CA GLN A 117 14.31 -1.27 -1.72
C GLN A 117 14.00 0.00 -0.94
N MET A 118 14.72 0.22 0.16
CA MET A 118 14.60 1.42 0.97
C MET A 118 15.91 1.73 1.68
N LEU A 119 16.12 2.99 2.03
CA LEU A 119 17.06 3.39 3.07
C LEU A 119 16.30 3.42 4.40
N LEU A 120 16.85 2.77 5.41
CA LEU A 120 16.32 2.80 6.76
C LEU A 120 17.30 3.50 7.68
N SER A 121 16.82 4.46 8.45
CA SER A 121 17.55 5.03 9.58
C SER A 121 16.85 4.66 10.88
N LEU A 122 17.57 3.99 11.76
CA LEU A 122 17.14 3.62 13.09
C LEU A 122 17.91 4.50 14.08
N ASP A 123 17.40 5.67 14.39
CA ASP A 123 18.05 6.67 15.25
C ASP A 123 19.49 6.98 14.80
N SER A 124 20.50 6.33 15.40
CA SER A 124 21.92 6.49 15.06
C SER A 124 22.39 5.63 13.90
N ASP A 125 21.74 4.48 13.68
CA ASP A 125 22.16 3.50 12.70
C ASP A 125 21.42 3.68 11.37
N ARG A 126 22.14 3.41 10.28
CA ARG A 126 21.63 3.52 8.91
C ARG A 126 21.98 2.26 8.16
N ASP A 127 20.98 1.68 7.56
CA ASP A 127 21.14 0.50 6.71
C ASP A 127 20.35 0.63 5.42
N LYS A 128 20.93 0.11 4.34
CA LYS A 128 20.22 -0.13 3.11
C LYS A 128 19.56 -1.48 3.21
N LEU A 129 18.24 -1.48 3.28
CA LEU A 129 17.47 -2.70 3.33
C LEU A 129 16.85 -3.01 1.98
N HIS A 130 16.96 -4.27 1.60
CA HIS A 130 16.18 -4.86 0.52
C HIS A 130 15.06 -5.70 1.15
N CYS A 131 13.88 -5.11 1.26
CA CYS A 131 12.70 -5.81 1.76
C CYS A 131 12.02 -6.54 0.62
N ARG A 132 12.15 -7.86 0.59
CA ARG A 132 11.33 -8.67 -0.30
C ARG A 132 9.90 -8.62 0.21
N ARG A 133 9.02 -7.99 -0.56
CA ARG A 133 7.59 -7.97 -0.28
C ARG A 133 7.04 -9.39 -0.43
N ILE A 134 6.86 -10.10 0.67
CA ILE A 134 6.07 -11.32 0.71
C ILE A 134 4.63 -10.87 1.00
N VAL A 135 3.92 -10.51 -0.04
CA VAL A 135 2.50 -10.14 0.09
C VAL A 135 1.68 -11.37 -0.22
N GLY A 136 0.92 -11.84 0.75
CA GLY A 136 -0.05 -12.92 0.52
C GLY A 136 -1.16 -12.46 -0.43
N ALA A 137 -1.74 -13.41 -1.18
CA ALA A 137 -2.83 -13.14 -2.13
C ALA A 137 -3.97 -12.33 -1.47
N ARG A 138 -4.30 -12.60 -0.22
CA ARG A 138 -5.29 -11.85 0.56
C ARG A 138 -4.94 -10.36 0.69
N GLN A 139 -3.68 -10.03 1.00
CA GLN A 139 -3.24 -8.64 1.13
C GLN A 139 -3.30 -7.90 -0.21
N LEU A 140 -2.90 -8.57 -1.31
CA LEU A 140 -3.01 -7.99 -2.64
C LEU A 140 -4.45 -7.74 -3.06
N LEU A 141 -5.38 -8.61 -2.66
CA LEU A 141 -6.81 -8.41 -2.95
C LEU A 141 -7.34 -7.12 -2.31
N TYR A 142 -6.89 -6.80 -1.08
CA TYR A 142 -7.32 -5.58 -0.37
C TYR A 142 -6.59 -4.32 -0.84
N MET A 143 -5.28 -4.42 -1.02
CA MET A 143 -4.37 -3.26 -1.17
C MET A 143 -3.79 -3.14 -2.58
N GLY A 144 -3.91 -4.18 -3.41
CA GLY A 144 -3.39 -4.22 -4.77
C GLY A 144 -4.19 -3.35 -5.73
N ASN A 145 -3.56 -3.01 -6.84
CA ASN A 145 -4.23 -2.38 -7.97
C ASN A 145 -5.13 -3.37 -8.73
N ALA A 146 -5.81 -2.91 -9.78
CA ALA A 146 -6.69 -3.77 -10.59
C ALA A 146 -5.93 -4.95 -11.21
N GLN A 147 -4.70 -4.74 -11.67
CA GLN A 147 -3.88 -5.79 -12.27
C GLN A 147 -3.45 -6.85 -11.26
N ASP A 148 -3.03 -6.44 -10.05
CA ASP A 148 -2.68 -7.37 -8.96
C ASP A 148 -3.87 -8.29 -8.63
N ARG A 149 -5.07 -7.75 -8.60
CA ARG A 149 -6.31 -8.51 -8.31
C ARG A 149 -6.62 -9.51 -9.42
N ILE A 150 -6.50 -9.08 -10.68
CA ILE A 150 -6.66 -9.96 -11.83
C ILE A 150 -5.67 -11.12 -11.75
N GLU A 151 -4.40 -10.84 -11.50
CA GLU A 151 -3.36 -11.85 -11.39
C GLU A 151 -3.64 -12.88 -10.29
N ILE A 152 -4.16 -12.44 -9.13
CA ILE A 152 -4.56 -13.36 -8.05
C ILE A 152 -5.63 -14.33 -8.54
N ILE A 153 -6.66 -13.84 -9.19
CA ILE A 153 -7.75 -14.66 -9.69
C ILE A 153 -7.27 -15.60 -10.80
N HIS A 154 -6.41 -15.11 -11.70
CA HIS A 154 -5.79 -15.95 -12.73
C HIS A 154 -4.92 -17.05 -12.12
N ASN A 155 -4.17 -16.75 -11.06
CA ASN A 155 -3.35 -17.76 -10.37
C ASN A 155 -4.18 -18.82 -9.64
N CYS A 156 -5.39 -18.47 -9.15
CA CYS A 156 -6.33 -19.47 -8.61
C CYS A 156 -6.72 -20.51 -9.68
N PHE A 157 -6.75 -20.09 -10.93
CA PHE A 157 -7.29 -20.87 -12.04
C PHE A 157 -6.33 -20.96 -13.22
N SER A 158 -5.05 -21.08 -12.95
CA SER A 158 -4.04 -21.18 -14.01
C SER A 158 -4.31 -22.29 -15.02
N HIS A 159 -4.98 -23.37 -14.62
CA HIS A 159 -5.42 -24.46 -15.48
C HIS A 159 -6.60 -24.09 -16.39
N TYR A 160 -7.42 -23.12 -15.99
CA TYR A 160 -8.54 -22.60 -16.81
C TYR A 160 -8.11 -21.41 -17.67
N TYR A 161 -7.06 -20.70 -17.27
CA TYR A 161 -6.71 -19.38 -17.81
C TYR A 161 -5.37 -19.33 -18.53
N ASN A 162 -4.86 -20.45 -18.99
CA ASN A 162 -3.70 -20.40 -19.88
C ASN A 162 -4.15 -20.19 -21.33
N GLU A 163 -3.28 -19.63 -22.15
CA GLU A 163 -3.59 -19.28 -23.55
C GLU A 163 -4.00 -20.51 -24.39
N HIS A 164 -3.50 -21.70 -24.07
CA HIS A 164 -3.85 -22.93 -24.79
C HIS A 164 -5.21 -23.51 -24.41
N THR A 165 -5.68 -23.27 -23.19
CA THR A 165 -6.91 -23.89 -22.68
C THR A 165 -8.12 -22.95 -22.68
N LYS A 166 -7.91 -21.64 -22.88
CA LYS A 166 -8.97 -20.62 -22.89
C LYS A 166 -10.16 -21.00 -23.78
N GLN A 167 -9.87 -21.45 -25.00
CA GLN A 167 -10.88 -21.80 -25.98
C GLN A 167 -11.63 -23.08 -25.60
N GLU A 168 -10.89 -24.11 -25.18
CA GLU A 168 -11.49 -25.38 -24.74
C GLU A 168 -12.41 -25.20 -23.56
N TYR A 169 -12.00 -24.43 -22.55
CA TYR A 169 -12.86 -24.14 -21.40
C TYR A 169 -14.05 -23.25 -21.75
N GLY A 170 -13.91 -22.32 -22.69
CA GLY A 170 -15.04 -21.56 -23.20
C GLY A 170 -16.07 -22.45 -23.91
N LEU A 171 -15.62 -23.44 -24.68
CA LEU A 171 -16.50 -24.41 -25.34
C LEU A 171 -17.15 -25.37 -24.32
N MET A 172 -16.42 -25.81 -23.32
CA MET A 172 -16.95 -26.61 -22.22
C MET A 172 -18.00 -25.84 -21.43
N LEU A 173 -17.73 -24.59 -21.10
CA LEU A 173 -18.65 -23.72 -20.37
C LEU A 173 -19.98 -23.48 -21.11
N ARG A 174 -19.97 -23.47 -22.45
CA ARG A 174 -21.20 -23.39 -23.25
C ARG A 174 -22.07 -24.66 -23.20
N LYS A 175 -21.45 -25.80 -22.90
CA LYS A 175 -22.12 -27.11 -22.80
C LYS A 175 -22.51 -27.48 -21.37
N MET A 176 -21.97 -26.76 -20.37
CA MET A 176 -22.21 -26.97 -18.96
C MET A 176 -23.25 -26.00 -18.44
N ASP A 177 -23.78 -26.28 -17.25
CA ASP A 177 -24.53 -25.32 -16.47
C ASP A 177 -23.56 -24.21 -16.00
N ALA A 178 -23.72 -23.02 -16.55
CA ALA A 178 -22.87 -21.85 -16.25
C ALA A 178 -22.96 -21.45 -14.77
N ASP A 179 -24.12 -21.62 -14.13
CA ASP A 179 -24.30 -21.33 -12.71
C ASP A 179 -23.55 -22.32 -11.82
N TYR A 180 -23.52 -23.59 -12.21
CA TYR A 180 -22.74 -24.59 -11.50
C TYR A 180 -21.24 -24.32 -11.62
N PHE A 181 -20.74 -24.05 -12.83
CA PHE A 181 -19.35 -23.68 -13.06
C PHE A 181 -18.94 -22.45 -12.23
N ARG A 182 -19.77 -21.40 -12.24
CA ARG A 182 -19.57 -20.19 -11.47
C ARG A 182 -19.46 -20.45 -9.97
N LYS A 183 -20.33 -21.30 -9.42
CA LYS A 183 -20.30 -21.67 -7.99
C LYS A 183 -19.01 -22.40 -7.63
N CYS A 184 -18.59 -23.38 -8.43
CA CYS A 184 -17.34 -24.09 -8.22
C CYS A 184 -16.13 -23.12 -8.28
N PHE A 185 -16.14 -22.25 -9.27
CA PHE A 185 -15.09 -21.26 -9.50
C PHE A 185 -14.97 -20.29 -8.32
N LEU A 186 -16.06 -19.78 -7.81
CA LEU A 186 -16.09 -18.94 -6.61
C LEU A 186 -15.57 -19.69 -5.38
N ALA A 187 -16.07 -20.90 -5.14
CA ALA A 187 -15.67 -21.69 -3.99
C ALA A 187 -14.16 -21.97 -3.96
N GLU A 188 -13.57 -22.27 -5.13
CA GLU A 188 -12.14 -22.51 -5.27
C GLU A 188 -11.32 -21.22 -5.05
N THR A 189 -11.80 -20.08 -5.54
CA THR A 189 -11.20 -18.77 -5.29
C THR A 189 -11.15 -18.44 -3.80
N TYR A 190 -12.25 -18.59 -3.08
CA TYR A 190 -12.28 -18.35 -1.64
C TYR A 190 -11.35 -19.31 -0.89
N SER A 191 -11.32 -20.57 -1.27
CA SER A 191 -10.42 -21.58 -0.71
C SER A 191 -8.95 -21.21 -0.91
N TYR A 192 -8.58 -20.81 -2.12
CA TYR A 192 -7.21 -20.36 -2.43
C TYR A 192 -6.81 -19.14 -1.62
N LEU A 193 -7.68 -18.16 -1.51
CA LEU A 193 -7.43 -16.94 -0.75
C LEU A 193 -7.47 -17.17 0.77
N LYS A 194 -7.94 -18.35 1.23
CA LYS A 194 -8.16 -18.65 2.65
C LYS A 194 -9.05 -17.62 3.33
N ILE A 195 -10.11 -17.23 2.66
CA ILE A 195 -11.10 -16.27 3.14
C ILE A 195 -12.45 -16.99 3.22
N GLU A 196 -13.23 -16.71 4.25
CA GLU A 196 -14.63 -17.14 4.31
C GLU A 196 -15.51 -16.21 3.48
N GLN A 197 -16.53 -16.75 2.84
CA GLN A 197 -17.54 -15.94 2.17
C GLN A 197 -18.25 -15.05 3.21
N HIS A 198 -18.68 -13.89 2.77
CA HIS A 198 -19.41 -12.91 3.60
C HIS A 198 -18.62 -12.24 4.75
N ILE A 199 -17.31 -12.41 4.81
CA ILE A 199 -16.48 -11.62 5.74
C ILE A 199 -16.56 -10.12 5.44
N SER A 200 -16.62 -9.75 4.16
CA SER A 200 -16.67 -8.36 3.72
C SER A 200 -17.45 -8.25 2.41
N GLN A 201 -18.55 -7.51 2.43
CA GLN A 201 -19.37 -7.28 1.23
C GLN A 201 -18.56 -6.66 0.08
N TYR A 202 -17.59 -5.80 0.41
CA TYR A 202 -16.69 -5.22 -0.59
C TYR A 202 -15.84 -6.29 -1.29
N ILE A 203 -15.24 -7.21 -0.53
CA ILE A 203 -14.39 -8.28 -1.06
C ILE A 203 -15.20 -9.26 -1.89
N ASP A 204 -16.37 -9.67 -1.40
CA ASP A 204 -17.27 -10.53 -2.14
C ASP A 204 -17.64 -9.91 -3.48
N THR A 205 -17.97 -8.62 -3.50
CA THR A 205 -18.28 -7.89 -4.74
C THR A 205 -17.10 -7.92 -5.71
N VAL A 206 -15.88 -7.66 -5.24
CA VAL A 206 -14.68 -7.67 -6.08
C VAL A 206 -14.43 -9.07 -6.65
N ILE A 207 -14.47 -10.12 -5.82
CA ILE A 207 -14.24 -11.50 -6.26
C ILE A 207 -15.30 -11.92 -7.28
N ILE A 208 -16.57 -11.70 -6.99
CA ILE A 208 -17.68 -12.04 -7.89
C ILE A 208 -17.51 -11.34 -9.23
N GLN A 209 -17.25 -10.05 -9.24
CA GLN A 209 -17.11 -9.27 -10.46
C GLN A 209 -15.93 -9.74 -11.32
N MET A 210 -14.81 -10.12 -10.69
CA MET A 210 -13.65 -10.63 -11.41
C MET A 210 -13.89 -12.01 -11.98
N VAL A 211 -14.54 -12.92 -11.23
CA VAL A 211 -14.93 -14.24 -11.70
C VAL A 211 -15.88 -14.12 -12.88
N ASP A 212 -16.90 -13.26 -12.79
CA ASP A 212 -17.86 -13.03 -13.87
C ASP A 212 -17.17 -12.47 -15.14
N ASN A 213 -16.16 -11.63 -15.00
CA ASN A 213 -15.36 -11.14 -16.13
C ASN A 213 -14.55 -12.26 -16.80
N ILE A 214 -13.91 -13.14 -16.02
CA ILE A 214 -13.19 -14.29 -16.55
C ILE A 214 -14.13 -15.22 -17.31
N ILE A 215 -15.31 -15.52 -16.77
CA ILE A 215 -16.32 -16.34 -17.45
C ILE A 215 -16.72 -15.71 -18.78
N LYS A 216 -16.94 -14.39 -18.83
CA LYS A 216 -17.24 -13.67 -20.07
C LYS A 216 -16.11 -13.79 -21.09
N GLU A 217 -14.86 -13.64 -20.68
CA GLU A 217 -13.71 -13.79 -21.57
C GLU A 217 -13.59 -15.21 -22.14
N LEU A 218 -13.82 -16.24 -21.31
CA LEU A 218 -13.83 -17.62 -21.76
C LEU A 218 -14.93 -17.89 -22.81
N LEU A 219 -16.12 -17.33 -22.58
CA LEU A 219 -17.24 -17.46 -23.52
C LEU A 219 -17.00 -16.70 -24.83
N GLN A 220 -16.35 -15.52 -24.77
CA GLN A 220 -16.00 -14.75 -25.95
C GLN A 220 -14.92 -15.46 -26.78
N ALA A 221 -13.88 -15.99 -26.14
CA ALA A 221 -12.82 -16.76 -26.81
C ALA A 221 -13.42 -17.94 -27.61
N ALA A 222 -14.36 -18.67 -27.01
CA ALA A 222 -15.08 -19.76 -27.70
C ALA A 222 -16.02 -19.29 -28.82
N GLY A 223 -16.47 -18.00 -28.78
CA GLY A 223 -17.36 -17.42 -29.78
C GLY A 223 -16.70 -17.02 -31.08
N THR A 224 -15.45 -16.66 -30.99
CA THR A 224 -14.64 -16.22 -32.15
C THR A 224 -14.30 -17.39 -33.10
N GLU A 225 -14.26 -18.61 -32.58
CA GLU A 225 -14.00 -19.82 -33.42
C GLU A 225 -15.26 -20.36 -34.09
N ALA A 226 -16.44 -20.20 -33.50
CA ALA A 226 -17.69 -20.65 -34.14
C ALA A 226 -18.12 -19.77 -35.34
N ALA A 227 -17.42 -18.63 -35.52
CA ALA A 227 -17.65 -17.69 -36.62
C ALA A 227 -16.55 -17.75 -37.72
N ARG A 228 -15.57 -18.64 -37.59
CA ARG A 228 -14.59 -19.03 -38.61
C ARG A 228 -14.90 -20.41 -39.16
#